data_4ad16a415d4c18aabe7138e9b1eab8ce
#
_entry.id   4ad16a415d4c18aabe7138e9b1eab8ce
#
_cell.length_a   1.000
_cell.length_b   1.000
_cell.length_c   1.000
_cell.angle_alpha   90.00
_cell.angle_beta   90.00
_cell.angle_gamma   90.00
#
_symmetry.space_group_name_H-M   'P 1'
#
loop_
_entity.id
_entity.type
_entity.pdbx_description
1 polymer ?
#
loop_
_entity_poly.entity_id
_entity_poly.type
_entity_poly.pdbx_seq_one_letter_code
_entity_poly.pdbx_strand_id
1 'polypeptide(L)'
;MRIWMMAVTAAIGTLLQSASAHAQDAANGEQVFKKCRACHMIGPDAQNRVGPVLNDLIGRKAGMIDGFNYSDANKEAGAKGLVWTEDVLFAYLQKPMAFMPGTKMAFPGLFGDADRKDVIAYLKQFSTK
;
A
#
# COMPACT_ATOMS: atom_id res chain seq x y z
N MET A 1 65.47 -32.51 -18.46
CA MET A 1 64.23 -32.18 -19.19
C MET A 1 63.13 -31.93 -18.12
N ARG A 2 62.90 -30.67 -17.78
CA ARG A 2 61.90 -30.28 -16.70
C ARG A 2 60.62 -29.90 -17.36
N ILE A 3 59.56 -30.67 -17.10
CA ILE A 3 58.19 -30.41 -17.59
C ILE A 3 57.55 -29.50 -16.57
N TRP A 4 57.22 -28.28 -16.97
CA TRP A 4 56.43 -27.33 -16.19
C TRP A 4 54.97 -27.58 -16.48
N MET A 5 54.24 -28.09 -15.48
CA MET A 5 52.76 -28.14 -15.52
C MET A 5 52.22 -26.78 -15.14
N MET A 6 51.62 -26.08 -16.11
CA MET A 6 50.85 -24.88 -15.85
C MET A 6 49.45 -25.30 -15.36
N ALA A 7 49.14 -24.99 -14.10
CA ALA A 7 47.79 -25.11 -13.56
C ALA A 7 46.96 -23.92 -14.02
N VAL A 8 45.95 -24.18 -14.84
CA VAL A 8 44.95 -23.20 -15.23
C VAL A 8 43.87 -23.19 -14.16
N THR A 9 43.87 -22.17 -13.30
CA THR A 9 42.81 -21.92 -12.35
C THR A 9 41.65 -21.23 -13.08
N ALA A 10 40.59 -21.98 -13.36
CA ALA A 10 39.33 -21.39 -13.85
C ALA A 10 38.60 -20.70 -12.70
N ALA A 11 38.59 -19.37 -12.70
CA ALA A 11 37.76 -18.57 -11.79
C ALA A 11 36.32 -18.65 -12.27
N ILE A 12 35.49 -19.40 -11.56
CA ILE A 12 34.03 -19.43 -11.77
C ILE A 12 33.46 -18.15 -11.11
N GLY A 13 33.22 -17.13 -11.92
CA GLY A 13 32.52 -15.93 -11.50
C GLY A 13 31.03 -16.25 -11.29
N THR A 14 30.62 -16.37 -10.05
CA THR A 14 29.20 -16.40 -9.71
C THR A 14 28.58 -15.04 -9.95
N LEU A 15 27.83 -14.89 -11.04
CA LEU A 15 26.95 -13.75 -11.28
C LEU A 15 25.82 -13.82 -10.26
N LEU A 16 25.94 -13.05 -9.18
CA LEU A 16 24.81 -12.74 -8.31
C LEU A 16 23.81 -11.90 -9.13
N GLN A 17 22.82 -12.57 -9.69
CA GLN A 17 21.65 -11.90 -10.22
C GLN A 17 20.89 -11.34 -9.03
N SER A 18 21.07 -10.04 -8.77
CA SER A 18 20.21 -9.30 -7.88
C SER A 18 18.81 -9.32 -8.51
N ALA A 19 17.93 -10.17 -8.01
CA ALA A 19 16.52 -10.06 -8.28
C ALA A 19 16.11 -8.67 -7.77
N SER A 20 15.80 -7.75 -8.69
CA SER A 20 15.21 -6.47 -8.35
C SER A 20 13.85 -6.77 -7.75
N ALA A 21 13.77 -6.88 -6.41
CA ALA A 21 12.52 -6.78 -5.70
C ALA A 21 11.92 -5.45 -6.14
N HIS A 22 10.71 -5.46 -6.69
CA HIS A 22 10.03 -4.23 -7.11
C HIS A 22 9.87 -3.37 -5.86
N ALA A 23 10.77 -2.39 -5.69
CA ALA A 23 10.71 -1.46 -4.58
C ALA A 23 9.41 -0.67 -4.70
N GLN A 24 8.70 -0.53 -3.58
CA GLN A 24 7.51 0.31 -3.48
C GLN A 24 7.87 1.72 -3.95
N ASP A 25 7.16 2.22 -4.95
CA ASP A 25 7.41 3.52 -5.58
C ASP A 25 6.33 4.52 -5.15
N ALA A 26 6.67 5.38 -4.18
CA ALA A 26 5.76 6.42 -3.69
C ALA A 26 5.44 7.48 -4.75
N ALA A 27 6.35 7.76 -5.69
CA ALA A 27 6.10 8.71 -6.77
C ALA A 27 5.06 8.14 -7.76
N ASN A 28 5.15 6.86 -8.11
CA ASN A 28 4.09 6.18 -8.87
C ASN A 28 2.81 6.07 -8.04
N GLY A 29 2.93 5.85 -6.73
CA GLY A 29 1.80 5.82 -5.80
C GLY A 29 0.99 7.11 -5.81
N GLU A 30 1.64 8.27 -5.96
CA GLU A 30 0.95 9.54 -6.13
C GLU A 30 0.12 9.58 -7.43
N GLN A 31 0.61 9.01 -8.51
CA GLN A 31 -0.15 8.90 -9.75
C GLN A 31 -1.36 7.98 -9.59
N VAL A 32 -1.17 6.84 -8.92
CA VAL A 32 -2.28 5.91 -8.59
C VAL A 32 -3.31 6.60 -7.69
N PHE A 33 -2.87 7.39 -6.71
CA PHE A 33 -3.73 8.12 -5.77
C PHE A 33 -4.68 9.11 -6.46
N LYS A 34 -4.39 9.55 -7.67
CA LYS A 34 -5.32 10.38 -8.46
C LYS A 34 -6.70 9.76 -8.60
N LYS A 35 -6.78 8.43 -8.62
CA LYS A 35 -8.06 7.69 -8.62
C LYS A 35 -8.83 7.81 -7.31
N CYS A 36 -8.17 8.17 -6.22
CA CYS A 36 -8.73 8.31 -4.89
C CYS A 36 -9.20 9.74 -4.59
N ARG A 37 -8.63 10.73 -5.30
CA ARG A 37 -8.85 12.17 -5.05
C ARG A 37 -10.29 12.64 -5.32
N ALA A 38 -11.07 11.87 -6.07
CA ALA A 38 -12.49 12.17 -6.26
C ALA A 38 -13.26 12.16 -4.92
N CYS A 39 -12.82 11.35 -3.97
CA CYS A 39 -13.52 11.13 -2.70
C CYS A 39 -12.68 11.45 -1.46
N HIS A 40 -11.35 11.40 -1.55
CA HIS A 40 -10.45 11.57 -0.40
C HIS A 40 -9.50 12.74 -0.54
N MET A 41 -9.17 13.35 0.59
CA MET A 41 -8.06 14.30 0.71
C MET A 41 -6.96 13.73 1.59
N ILE A 42 -5.74 14.16 1.33
CA ILE A 42 -4.54 13.84 2.12
C ILE A 42 -3.58 15.02 2.09
N GLY A 43 -2.78 15.17 3.13
CA GLY A 43 -1.78 16.23 3.25
C GLY A 43 -2.24 17.41 4.10
N PRO A 44 -1.53 18.56 4.02
CA PRO A 44 -1.91 19.78 4.74
C PRO A 44 -3.34 20.22 4.38
N ASP A 45 -4.09 20.67 5.37
CA ASP A 45 -5.47 21.17 5.22
C ASP A 45 -6.48 20.14 4.68
N ALA A 46 -6.13 18.85 4.69
CA ALA A 46 -7.03 17.80 4.26
C ALA A 46 -8.25 17.69 5.18
N GLN A 47 -9.41 17.51 4.57
CA GLN A 47 -10.71 17.41 5.24
C GLN A 47 -11.48 16.19 4.76
N ASN A 48 -12.46 15.76 5.56
CA ASN A 48 -13.44 14.78 5.13
C ASN A 48 -14.24 15.30 3.93
N ARG A 49 -14.46 14.42 2.98
CA ARG A 49 -15.29 14.67 1.78
C ARG A 49 -16.29 13.52 1.61
N VAL A 50 -16.43 12.99 0.40
CA VAL A 50 -17.20 11.76 0.17
C VAL A 50 -16.61 10.59 0.97
N GLY A 51 -15.29 10.52 1.06
CA GLY A 51 -14.55 9.63 1.95
C GLY A 51 -13.86 10.38 3.09
N PRO A 52 -13.41 9.68 4.13
CA PRO A 52 -12.68 10.29 5.24
C PRO A 52 -11.29 10.77 4.81
N VAL A 53 -10.76 11.74 5.56
CA VAL A 53 -9.36 12.18 5.41
C VAL A 53 -8.41 11.00 5.61
N LEU A 54 -7.34 10.94 4.82
CA LEU A 54 -6.41 9.81 4.82
C LEU A 54 -5.08 10.07 5.52
N ASN A 55 -4.90 11.25 6.14
CA ASN A 55 -3.73 11.49 6.99
C ASN A 55 -3.70 10.48 8.14
N ASP A 56 -2.51 9.98 8.47
CA ASP A 56 -2.31 8.99 9.54
C ASP A 56 -3.15 7.70 9.38
N LEU A 57 -3.40 7.31 8.13
CA LEU A 57 -4.19 6.11 7.84
C LEU A 57 -3.48 4.83 8.31
N ILE A 58 -2.16 4.71 8.03
CA ILE A 58 -1.40 3.53 8.42
C ILE A 58 -1.34 3.42 9.95
N GLY A 59 -1.86 2.33 10.48
CA GLY A 59 -1.95 2.09 11.92
C GLY A 59 -3.20 2.64 12.59
N ARG A 60 -4.10 3.28 11.83
CA ARG A 60 -5.37 3.80 12.32
C ARG A 60 -6.43 2.69 12.38
N LYS A 61 -7.17 2.65 13.47
CA LYS A 61 -8.34 1.78 13.62
C LYS A 61 -9.45 2.21 12.65
N ALA A 62 -10.15 1.25 12.07
CA ALA A 62 -11.25 1.54 11.16
C ALA A 62 -12.38 2.32 11.88
N GLY A 63 -13.01 3.23 11.17
CA GLY A 63 -14.16 3.99 11.66
C GLY A 63 -13.83 5.10 12.67
N MET A 64 -12.58 5.56 12.80
CA MET A 64 -12.14 6.43 13.90
C MET A 64 -12.02 7.92 13.58
N ILE A 65 -12.22 8.35 12.34
CA ILE A 65 -12.16 9.79 12.02
C ILE A 65 -13.41 10.49 12.53
N ASP A 66 -13.19 11.51 13.36
CA ASP A 66 -14.26 12.36 13.89
C ASP A 66 -15.00 13.09 12.75
N GLY A 67 -16.30 13.18 12.89
CA GLY A 67 -17.16 13.92 11.97
C GLY A 67 -17.39 13.23 10.62
N PHE A 68 -16.86 12.03 10.39
CA PHE A 68 -17.16 11.27 9.18
C PHE A 68 -18.25 10.24 9.43
N ASN A 69 -19.25 10.20 8.54
CA ASN A 69 -20.34 9.24 8.63
C ASN A 69 -19.99 7.92 7.92
N TYR A 70 -19.35 7.03 8.64
CA TYR A 70 -18.96 5.70 8.14
C TYR A 70 -20.18 4.81 7.89
N SER A 71 -20.01 3.82 7.00
CA SER A 71 -20.94 2.69 6.90
C SER A 71 -20.98 1.88 8.20
N ASP A 72 -22.07 1.19 8.44
CA ASP A 72 -22.19 0.27 9.58
C ASP A 72 -21.11 -0.83 9.49
N ALA A 73 -20.84 -1.33 8.28
CA ALA A 73 -19.78 -2.31 8.05
C ALA A 73 -18.40 -1.80 8.51
N ASN A 74 -18.08 -0.54 8.25
CA ASN A 74 -16.81 0.06 8.67
C ASN A 74 -16.74 0.25 10.20
N LYS A 75 -17.82 0.72 10.81
CA LYS A 75 -17.94 0.86 12.26
C LYS A 75 -17.80 -0.48 12.98
N GLU A 76 -18.45 -1.53 12.47
CA GLU A 76 -18.32 -2.89 13.00
C GLU A 76 -16.92 -3.43 12.87
N ALA A 77 -16.29 -3.25 11.71
CA ALA A 77 -14.91 -3.68 11.50
C ALA A 77 -13.98 -3.03 12.54
N GLY A 78 -14.13 -1.74 12.77
CA GLY A 78 -13.39 -1.02 13.81
C GLY A 78 -13.69 -1.54 15.22
N ALA A 79 -14.95 -1.79 15.55
CA ALA A 79 -15.34 -2.35 16.84
C ALA A 79 -14.75 -3.75 17.08
N LYS A 80 -14.54 -4.52 16.03
CA LYS A 80 -13.87 -5.83 16.06
C LYS A 80 -12.34 -5.73 16.05
N GLY A 81 -11.78 -4.54 15.98
CA GLY A 81 -10.35 -4.30 16.09
C GLY A 81 -9.59 -4.19 14.76
N LEU A 82 -10.28 -4.00 13.62
CA LEU A 82 -9.60 -3.80 12.35
C LEU A 82 -8.73 -2.55 12.38
N VAL A 83 -7.46 -2.71 12.10
CA VAL A 83 -6.47 -1.64 11.95
C VAL A 83 -6.00 -1.59 10.51
N TRP A 84 -5.87 -0.40 9.96
CA TRP A 84 -5.36 -0.18 8.61
C TRP A 84 -3.83 -0.33 8.59
N THR A 85 -3.38 -1.57 8.69
CA THR A 85 -1.98 -1.91 8.43
C THR A 85 -1.73 -1.93 6.92
N GLU A 86 -0.46 -1.95 6.50
CA GLU A 86 -0.12 -2.06 5.08
C GLU A 86 -0.71 -3.32 4.46
N ASP A 87 -0.65 -4.47 5.16
CA ASP A 87 -1.19 -5.74 4.67
C ASP A 87 -2.73 -5.71 4.55
N VAL A 88 -3.40 -5.12 5.52
CA VAL A 88 -4.86 -4.95 5.49
C VAL A 88 -5.28 -4.03 4.34
N LEU A 89 -4.57 -2.92 4.14
CA LEU A 89 -4.81 -2.02 3.01
C LEU A 89 -4.56 -2.70 1.67
N PHE A 90 -3.50 -3.49 1.57
CA PHE A 90 -3.19 -4.24 0.36
C PHE A 90 -4.34 -5.19 -0.03
N ALA A 91 -4.90 -5.91 0.93
CA ALA A 91 -6.05 -6.78 0.71
C ALA A 91 -7.34 -5.99 0.40
N TYR A 92 -7.60 -4.93 1.16
CA TYR A 92 -8.80 -4.08 1.02
C TYR A 92 -8.87 -3.40 -0.35
N LEU A 93 -7.77 -2.80 -0.78
CA LEU A 93 -7.72 -2.03 -2.02
C LEU A 93 -7.85 -2.89 -3.28
N GLN A 94 -7.67 -4.19 -3.18
CA GLN A 94 -7.90 -5.08 -4.31
C GLN A 94 -9.37 -5.04 -4.75
N LYS A 95 -10.30 -5.11 -3.80
CA LYS A 95 -11.75 -5.01 -4.04
C LYS A 95 -12.45 -4.63 -2.73
N PRO A 96 -12.61 -3.33 -2.44
CA PRO A 96 -13.17 -2.88 -1.17
C PRO A 96 -14.51 -3.50 -0.80
N MET A 97 -15.43 -3.61 -1.76
CA MET A 97 -16.76 -4.17 -1.50
C MET A 97 -16.75 -5.67 -1.21
N ALA A 98 -15.75 -6.40 -1.67
CA ALA A 98 -15.58 -7.82 -1.34
C ALA A 98 -14.93 -8.01 0.03
N PHE A 99 -13.96 -7.16 0.36
CA PHE A 99 -13.28 -7.18 1.66
C PHE A 99 -14.23 -6.76 2.80
N MET A 100 -15.02 -5.73 2.56
CA MET A 100 -15.94 -5.15 3.54
C MET A 100 -17.34 -4.99 2.93
N PRO A 101 -18.14 -6.08 2.87
CA PRO A 101 -19.50 -5.99 2.37
C PRO A 101 -20.31 -4.95 3.15
N GLY A 102 -21.01 -4.07 2.43
CA GLY A 102 -21.76 -2.95 3.03
C GLY A 102 -20.98 -1.66 3.17
N THR A 103 -19.70 -1.62 2.73
CA THR A 103 -18.94 -0.36 2.68
C THR A 103 -19.61 0.67 1.79
N LYS A 104 -19.53 1.94 2.17
CA LYS A 104 -19.97 3.07 1.33
C LYS A 104 -18.96 3.43 0.24
N MET A 105 -17.75 2.88 0.28
CA MET A 105 -16.70 3.15 -0.70
C MET A 105 -17.02 2.45 -2.02
N ALA A 106 -17.53 3.21 -2.97
CA ALA A 106 -17.96 2.72 -4.29
C ALA A 106 -16.79 2.65 -5.29
N PHE A 107 -15.63 2.24 -4.84
CA PHE A 107 -14.43 2.11 -5.66
C PHE A 107 -14.25 0.65 -6.10
N PRO A 108 -14.05 0.37 -7.42
CA PRO A 108 -13.98 -1.00 -7.91
C PRO A 108 -12.76 -1.78 -7.42
N GLY A 109 -11.68 -1.09 -7.12
CA GLY A 109 -10.43 -1.67 -6.63
C GLY A 109 -9.24 -1.44 -7.56
N LEU A 110 -8.08 -1.78 -7.03
CA LEU A 110 -6.80 -1.79 -7.74
C LEU A 110 -6.37 -3.25 -7.92
N PHE A 111 -6.49 -3.79 -9.13
CA PHE A 111 -6.23 -5.21 -9.38
C PHE A 111 -4.73 -5.54 -9.43
N GLY A 112 -3.89 -4.60 -9.84
CA GLY A 112 -2.45 -4.78 -9.93
C GLY A 112 -1.75 -4.70 -8.56
N ASP A 113 -0.92 -5.68 -8.24
CA ASP A 113 -0.15 -5.70 -6.99
C ASP A 113 0.80 -4.50 -6.88
N ALA A 114 1.45 -4.11 -7.98
CA ALA A 114 2.37 -2.98 -8.02
C ALA A 114 1.67 -1.67 -7.66
N ASP A 115 0.50 -1.40 -8.25
CA ASP A 115 -0.27 -0.18 -7.96
C ASP A 115 -0.70 -0.12 -6.49
N ARG A 116 -1.10 -1.24 -5.90
CA ARG A 116 -1.45 -1.28 -4.47
C ARG A 116 -0.25 -1.02 -3.58
N LYS A 117 0.89 -1.63 -3.86
CA LYS A 117 2.14 -1.41 -3.12
C LYS A 117 2.58 0.05 -3.22
N ASP A 118 2.52 0.61 -4.39
CA ASP A 118 2.98 1.98 -4.65
C ASP A 118 2.07 3.01 -3.98
N VAL A 119 0.74 2.87 -4.07
CA VAL A 119 -0.17 3.79 -3.38
C VAL A 119 -0.05 3.70 -1.87
N ILE A 120 0.19 2.51 -1.31
CA ILE A 120 0.44 2.35 0.12
C ILE A 120 1.74 3.06 0.52
N ALA A 121 2.80 2.97 -0.28
CA ALA A 121 4.04 3.71 -0.03
C ALA A 121 3.80 5.23 -0.04
N TYR A 122 2.96 5.72 -0.94
CA TYR A 122 2.55 7.13 -0.96
C TYR A 122 1.78 7.51 0.31
N LEU A 123 0.79 6.72 0.72
CA LEU A 123 0.01 6.97 1.93
C LEU A 123 0.87 6.98 3.21
N LYS A 124 1.90 6.15 3.26
CA LYS A 124 2.85 6.12 4.40
C LYS A 124 3.55 7.45 4.64
N GLN A 125 3.79 8.23 3.60
CA GLN A 125 4.44 9.54 3.73
C GLN A 125 3.62 10.52 4.57
N PHE A 126 2.33 10.29 4.71
CA PHE A 126 1.39 11.11 5.49
C PHE A 126 1.00 10.46 6.82
N SER A 127 1.67 9.41 7.20
CA SER A 127 1.47 8.71 8.48
C SER A 127 2.70 8.92 9.35
N THR A 128 2.55 9.70 10.41
CA THR A 128 3.65 10.16 11.28
C THR A 128 3.85 9.30 12.53
N LYS A 129 3.12 8.19 12.65
CA LYS A 129 3.14 7.29 13.81
C LYS A 129 3.71 5.93 13.46
#